data_b0cd676aa96aba4663d7a10488429282
#
_entry.id   b0cd676aa96aba4663d7a10488429282
#
_cell.length_a   1.000
_cell.length_b   1.000
_cell.length_c   1.000
_cell.angle_alpha   90.00
_cell.angle_beta   90.00
_cell.angle_gamma   90.00
#
_symmetry.space_group_name_H-M   'P 1'
#
loop_
_entity.id
_entity.type
_entity.pdbx_description
1 polymer ?
#
loop_
_entity_poly.entity_id
_entity_poly.type
_entity_poly.pdbx_seq_one_letter_code
_entity_poly.pdbx_strand_id
1 'polypeptide(L)'
;MKSVSKSIFVVIALFLAVLLQGCSYIPKSLTSWYDAPSKDEGWVTLFDGNNLNQWTAIGNANWRLYDGSVQAEIGSGFLVSKKSYKDFQIKVEFWADEEANSGIFIRLSDSKNITADNSYEVNIFDKRPDPSYGTGAIVNISKIAPPMPLAANKWNTYEITAKGDQLTVMLNDVVTADVKDAKFASGPIALQSAGGVIKFRRVWIKPL
;
A
#
# COMPACT_ATOMS: atom_id res chain seq x y z
N MET A 1 29.21 -21.39 65.18
CA MET A 1 27.97 -21.29 64.41
C MET A 1 27.83 -19.85 64.00
N LYS A 2 28.16 -19.53 62.75
CA LYS A 2 28.22 -18.15 62.24
C LYS A 2 26.97 -17.86 61.40
N SER A 3 26.33 -16.77 61.73
CA SER A 3 25.16 -16.16 61.03
C SER A 3 25.51 -15.80 59.57
N VAL A 4 24.86 -16.46 58.66
CA VAL A 4 24.80 -16.04 57.25
C VAL A 4 23.32 -16.10 56.89
N SER A 5 22.65 -14.96 56.88
CA SER A 5 21.39 -14.76 56.20
C SER A 5 20.75 -13.42 56.56
N LYS A 6 21.18 -12.31 55.96
CA LYS A 6 20.31 -11.09 55.86
C LYS A 6 20.59 -10.26 54.59
N SER A 7 21.56 -10.66 53.77
CA SER A 7 21.96 -9.82 52.61
C SER A 7 21.34 -10.24 51.28
N ILE A 8 20.67 -11.39 51.20
CA ILE A 8 20.15 -11.93 49.92
C ILE A 8 18.73 -11.41 49.61
N PHE A 9 17.95 -11.01 50.62
CA PHE A 9 16.56 -10.54 50.40
C PHE A 9 16.44 -9.08 49.93
N VAL A 10 17.46 -8.25 50.11
CA VAL A 10 17.40 -6.83 49.69
C VAL A 10 17.69 -6.65 48.20
N VAL A 11 18.47 -7.55 47.60
CA VAL A 11 18.84 -7.45 46.16
C VAL A 11 17.69 -7.91 45.25
N ILE A 12 16.85 -8.85 45.70
CA ILE A 12 15.70 -9.34 44.88
C ILE A 12 14.55 -8.32 44.86
N ALA A 13 14.37 -7.55 45.93
CA ALA A 13 13.31 -6.53 45.97
C ALA A 13 13.61 -5.31 45.09
N LEU A 14 14.90 -4.99 44.83
CA LEU A 14 15.28 -3.89 43.95
C LEU A 14 15.17 -4.25 42.45
N PHE A 15 15.27 -5.53 42.08
CA PHE A 15 15.09 -5.96 40.68
C PHE A 15 13.63 -6.06 40.25
N LEU A 16 12.69 -6.29 41.18
CA LEU A 16 11.25 -6.32 40.84
C LEU A 16 10.62 -4.93 40.71
N ALA A 17 11.18 -3.88 41.33
CA ALA A 17 10.64 -2.53 41.26
C ALA A 17 11.00 -1.79 39.95
N VAL A 18 12.03 -2.23 39.22
CA VAL A 18 12.43 -1.63 37.93
C VAL A 18 11.61 -2.17 36.77
N LEU A 19 10.93 -3.32 36.93
CA LEU A 19 10.10 -3.93 35.88
C LEU A 19 8.67 -3.39 35.76
N LEU A 20 8.23 -2.51 36.68
CA LEU A 20 6.86 -1.95 36.68
C LEU A 20 6.81 -0.48 36.24
N GLN A 21 7.92 0.17 35.89
CA GLN A 21 7.93 1.53 35.31
C GLN A 21 8.44 1.56 33.87
N GLY A 22 8.39 0.45 33.16
CA GLY A 22 8.54 0.40 31.71
C GLY A 22 7.28 0.93 31.06
N CYS A 23 7.05 2.25 31.13
CA CYS A 23 6.26 2.92 30.13
C CYS A 23 6.92 2.58 28.78
N SER A 24 6.32 1.66 28.03
CA SER A 24 6.82 1.24 26.73
C SER A 24 6.85 2.43 25.79
N TYR A 25 7.93 3.20 25.83
CA TYR A 25 8.25 4.14 24.77
C TYR A 25 8.58 3.31 23.53
N ILE A 26 7.55 2.94 22.77
CA ILE A 26 7.70 2.41 21.42
C ILE A 26 8.08 3.63 20.57
N PRO A 27 9.29 3.69 20.00
CA PRO A 27 9.66 4.80 19.13
C PRO A 27 8.61 4.94 18.03
N LYS A 28 8.12 6.14 17.76
CA LYS A 28 7.16 6.40 16.66
C LYS A 28 7.59 5.82 15.31
N SER A 29 8.88 5.58 15.12
CA SER A 29 9.44 4.97 13.91
C SER A 29 9.06 3.49 13.71
N LEU A 30 8.68 2.75 14.77
CA LEU A 30 8.29 1.33 14.68
C LEU A 30 6.79 1.12 14.63
N THR A 31 5.98 2.11 15.03
CA THR A 31 4.51 2.04 14.98
C THR A 31 3.94 2.66 13.70
N SER A 32 4.72 3.47 12.96
CA SER A 32 4.22 4.29 11.86
C SER A 32 3.67 3.50 10.67
N TRP A 33 3.98 2.20 10.59
CA TRP A 33 3.53 1.32 9.51
C TRP A 33 2.17 0.68 9.76
N TYR A 34 1.73 0.60 11.03
CA TYR A 34 0.49 -0.07 11.43
C TYR A 34 -0.62 0.93 11.79
N ASP A 35 -0.27 2.18 12.06
CA ASP A 35 -1.24 3.19 12.42
C ASP A 35 -1.83 3.84 11.16
N ALA A 36 -3.16 3.94 11.10
CA ALA A 36 -3.83 4.73 10.07
C ALA A 36 -3.27 6.16 10.11
N PRO A 37 -2.93 6.76 8.94
CA PRO A 37 -2.52 8.15 8.89
C PRO A 37 -3.55 9.05 9.57
N SER A 38 -3.09 10.03 10.32
CA SER A 38 -3.95 10.90 11.10
C SER A 38 -4.92 11.68 10.20
N LYS A 39 -6.20 11.69 10.56
CA LYS A 39 -7.20 12.54 9.89
C LYS A 39 -6.86 14.02 9.99
N ASP A 40 -6.20 14.43 11.07
CA ASP A 40 -5.76 15.80 11.31
C ASP A 40 -4.68 16.23 10.31
N GLU A 41 -4.01 15.28 9.65
CA GLU A 41 -3.06 15.51 8.57
C GLU A 41 -3.70 15.53 7.17
N GLY A 42 -5.03 15.48 7.07
CA GLY A 42 -5.78 15.53 5.81
C GLY A 42 -5.93 14.19 5.08
N TRP A 43 -5.61 13.06 5.73
CA TRP A 43 -5.81 11.75 5.15
C TRP A 43 -7.27 11.31 5.19
N VAL A 44 -7.74 10.73 4.10
CA VAL A 44 -9.07 10.16 3.92
C VAL A 44 -8.93 8.66 3.71
N THR A 45 -9.69 7.87 4.47
CA THR A 45 -9.75 6.41 4.29
C THR A 45 -10.64 6.08 3.10
N LEU A 46 -10.07 5.42 2.08
CA LEU A 46 -10.83 4.87 0.96
C LEU A 46 -11.21 3.42 1.20
N PHE A 47 -10.39 2.67 1.94
CA PHE A 47 -10.67 1.29 2.35
C PHE A 47 -9.97 0.98 3.68
N ASP A 48 -10.70 0.38 4.60
CA ASP A 48 -10.26 0.01 5.95
C ASP A 48 -10.44 -1.48 6.28
N GLY A 49 -10.81 -2.27 5.26
CA GLY A 49 -11.08 -3.71 5.42
C GLY A 49 -12.55 -4.05 5.66
N ASN A 50 -13.45 -3.07 5.87
CA ASN A 50 -14.81 -3.32 6.31
C ASN A 50 -15.85 -3.27 5.18
N ASN A 51 -15.70 -2.37 4.21
CA ASN A 51 -16.69 -2.18 3.15
C ASN A 51 -16.08 -1.53 1.90
N LEU A 52 -16.81 -1.65 0.78
CA LEU A 52 -16.44 -1.06 -0.52
C LEU A 52 -17.28 0.17 -0.86
N ASN A 53 -17.80 0.91 0.13
CA ASN A 53 -18.71 2.05 -0.09
C ASN A 53 -18.10 3.17 -0.93
N GLN A 54 -16.76 3.32 -0.94
CA GLN A 54 -16.05 4.30 -1.75
C GLN A 54 -15.71 3.82 -3.18
N TRP A 55 -16.07 2.58 -3.51
CA TRP A 55 -15.66 1.90 -4.73
C TRP A 55 -16.85 1.44 -5.57
N THR A 56 -16.62 1.30 -6.89
CA THR A 56 -17.51 0.66 -7.85
C THR A 56 -16.73 -0.47 -8.52
N ALA A 57 -17.25 -1.68 -8.48
CA ALA A 57 -16.65 -2.81 -9.20
C ALA A 57 -16.99 -2.73 -10.69
N ILE A 58 -15.98 -2.92 -11.55
CA ILE A 58 -16.07 -2.96 -13.00
C ILE A 58 -15.37 -4.21 -13.50
N GLY A 59 -15.96 -4.90 -14.49
CA GLY A 59 -15.49 -6.19 -14.97
C GLY A 59 -16.08 -7.36 -14.19
N ASN A 60 -15.42 -8.52 -14.24
CA ASN A 60 -15.92 -9.77 -13.67
C ASN A 60 -15.01 -10.42 -12.62
N ALA A 61 -14.05 -9.64 -12.07
CA ALA A 61 -13.23 -10.09 -10.95
C ALA A 61 -14.11 -10.37 -9.72
N ASN A 62 -13.88 -11.50 -9.05
CA ASN A 62 -14.66 -11.98 -7.91
C ASN A 62 -14.29 -11.29 -6.60
N TRP A 63 -14.35 -9.97 -6.56
CA TRP A 63 -14.01 -9.18 -5.38
C TRP A 63 -14.81 -9.61 -4.15
N ARG A 64 -14.12 -9.97 -3.07
CA ARG A 64 -14.73 -10.34 -1.79
C ARG A 64 -13.96 -9.77 -0.62
N LEU A 65 -14.68 -9.40 0.42
CA LEU A 65 -14.09 -9.02 1.70
C LEU A 65 -13.71 -10.29 2.46
N TYR A 66 -12.48 -10.38 2.90
CA TYR A 66 -11.97 -11.50 3.67
C TYR A 66 -10.79 -11.05 4.54
N ASP A 67 -10.84 -11.35 5.83
CA ASP A 67 -9.77 -11.09 6.80
C ASP A 67 -9.20 -9.65 6.73
N GLY A 68 -10.10 -8.65 6.80
CA GLY A 68 -9.72 -7.23 6.79
C GLY A 68 -9.13 -6.74 5.45
N SER A 69 -9.25 -7.52 4.39
CA SER A 69 -8.84 -7.16 3.03
C SER A 69 -9.98 -7.34 2.03
N VAL A 70 -9.87 -6.70 0.87
CA VAL A 70 -10.60 -7.08 -0.33
C VAL A 70 -9.66 -7.89 -1.22
N GLN A 71 -10.11 -9.05 -1.68
CA GLN A 71 -9.32 -9.93 -2.54
C GLN A 71 -10.08 -10.35 -3.78
N ALA A 72 -9.34 -10.66 -4.85
CA ALA A 72 -9.83 -11.35 -6.04
C ALA A 72 -8.80 -12.39 -6.50
N GLU A 73 -9.28 -13.46 -7.12
CA GLU A 73 -8.48 -14.58 -7.64
C GLU A 73 -9.03 -15.13 -8.95
N ILE A 74 -10.26 -14.78 -9.30
CA ILE A 74 -10.96 -15.27 -10.50
C ILE A 74 -11.54 -14.09 -11.25
N GLY A 75 -11.43 -14.14 -12.59
CA GLY A 75 -11.91 -13.09 -13.48
C GLY A 75 -10.94 -11.91 -13.56
N SER A 76 -11.34 -10.90 -14.32
CA SER A 76 -10.59 -9.67 -14.48
C SER A 76 -11.47 -8.46 -14.22
N GLY A 77 -10.95 -7.45 -13.56
CA GLY A 77 -11.73 -6.24 -13.28
C GLY A 77 -11.03 -5.28 -12.33
N PHE A 78 -11.77 -4.26 -11.96
CA PHE A 78 -11.27 -3.15 -11.17
C PHE A 78 -12.24 -2.79 -10.05
N LEU A 79 -11.68 -2.27 -8.95
CA LEU A 79 -12.39 -1.44 -7.99
C LEU A 79 -12.04 0.01 -8.29
N VAL A 80 -13.02 0.80 -8.74
CA VAL A 80 -12.84 2.20 -9.14
C VAL A 80 -13.37 3.12 -8.06
N SER A 81 -12.58 4.08 -7.62
CA SER A 81 -13.01 5.07 -6.62
C SER A 81 -14.15 5.93 -7.16
N LYS A 82 -15.16 6.22 -6.32
CA LYS A 82 -16.30 7.07 -6.68
C LYS A 82 -15.92 8.54 -6.87
N LYS A 83 -14.79 8.97 -6.26
CA LYS A 83 -14.27 10.33 -6.38
C LYS A 83 -13.08 10.35 -7.32
N SER A 84 -12.91 11.49 -8.01
CA SER A 84 -11.72 11.81 -8.80
C SER A 84 -10.78 12.69 -8.00
N TYR A 85 -9.48 12.58 -8.31
CA TYR A 85 -8.41 13.32 -7.65
C TYR A 85 -7.48 13.91 -8.70
N LYS A 86 -6.97 15.11 -8.42
CA LYS A 86 -6.01 15.83 -9.27
C LYS A 86 -4.60 15.68 -8.69
N ASP A 87 -4.34 16.37 -7.58
CA ASP A 87 -3.10 16.32 -6.85
C ASP A 87 -3.35 15.60 -5.53
N PHE A 88 -2.55 14.57 -5.24
CA PHE A 88 -2.76 13.73 -4.08
C PHE A 88 -1.53 12.89 -3.74
N GLN A 89 -1.52 12.38 -2.53
CA GLN A 89 -0.70 11.25 -2.11
C GLN A 89 -1.63 10.09 -1.72
N ILE A 90 -1.35 8.88 -2.19
CA ILE A 90 -2.10 7.68 -1.83
C ILE A 90 -1.17 6.63 -1.24
N LYS A 91 -1.62 5.97 -0.17
CA LYS A 91 -0.97 4.79 0.42
C LYS A 91 -1.87 3.59 0.22
N VAL A 92 -1.29 2.50 -0.27
CA VAL A 92 -2.03 1.25 -0.54
C VAL A 92 -1.22 0.08 -0.02
N GLU A 93 -1.78 -0.68 0.92
CA GLU A 93 -1.21 -1.97 1.31
C GLU A 93 -1.81 -3.07 0.44
N PHE A 94 -0.94 -3.88 -0.16
CA PHE A 94 -1.34 -4.98 -1.03
C PHE A 94 -0.52 -6.25 -0.77
N TRP A 95 -1.11 -7.39 -1.09
CA TRP A 95 -0.47 -8.71 -1.13
C TRP A 95 -0.77 -9.36 -2.49
N ALA A 96 0.24 -9.91 -3.12
CA ALA A 96 0.14 -10.57 -4.42
C ALA A 96 0.75 -11.98 -4.33
N ASP A 97 0.19 -12.96 -5.02
CA ASP A 97 0.90 -14.22 -5.26
C ASP A 97 1.91 -14.08 -6.41
N GLU A 98 2.61 -15.15 -6.73
CA GLU A 98 3.62 -15.17 -7.79
C GLU A 98 3.03 -15.02 -9.20
N GLU A 99 1.74 -15.32 -9.37
CA GLU A 99 1.04 -15.26 -10.65
C GLU A 99 0.21 -13.98 -10.81
N ALA A 100 0.23 -13.11 -9.77
CA ALA A 100 -0.58 -11.91 -9.79
C ALA A 100 -0.17 -10.97 -10.92
N ASN A 101 -1.16 -10.57 -11.70
CA ASN A 101 -1.12 -9.43 -12.61
C ASN A 101 -2.14 -8.41 -12.10
N SER A 102 -1.63 -7.30 -11.60
CA SER A 102 -2.40 -6.26 -10.94
C SER A 102 -1.73 -4.90 -11.10
N GLY A 103 -2.37 -3.85 -10.59
CA GLY A 103 -1.84 -2.50 -10.60
C GLY A 103 -2.75 -1.51 -9.89
N ILE A 104 -2.17 -0.36 -9.59
CA ILE A 104 -2.90 0.82 -9.10
C ILE A 104 -2.92 1.83 -10.22
N PHE A 105 -4.10 2.09 -10.74
CA PHE A 105 -4.32 3.06 -11.81
C PHE A 105 -4.72 4.39 -11.22
N ILE A 106 -4.08 5.47 -11.63
CA ILE A 106 -4.36 6.81 -11.13
C ILE A 106 -4.71 7.76 -12.28
N ARG A 107 -5.53 8.79 -11.97
CA ARG A 107 -5.96 9.81 -12.93
C ARG A 107 -6.61 9.21 -14.19
N LEU A 108 -7.53 8.26 -14.01
CA LEU A 108 -8.26 7.65 -15.12
C LEU A 108 -9.02 8.70 -15.92
N SER A 109 -8.81 8.74 -17.24
CA SER A 109 -9.59 9.60 -18.16
C SER A 109 -10.88 8.93 -18.65
N ASP A 110 -10.94 7.58 -18.62
CA ASP A 110 -12.14 6.79 -18.94
C ASP A 110 -12.26 5.59 -17.99
N SER A 111 -13.26 5.65 -17.11
CA SER A 111 -13.53 4.56 -16.15
C SER A 111 -14.20 3.33 -16.77
N LYS A 112 -14.67 3.41 -18.01
CA LYS A 112 -15.33 2.28 -18.69
C LYS A 112 -14.36 1.39 -19.45
N ASN A 113 -13.22 1.95 -19.83
CA ASN A 113 -12.16 1.24 -20.55
C ASN A 113 -10.81 1.57 -19.91
N ILE A 114 -10.44 0.88 -18.82
CA ILE A 114 -9.27 1.18 -18.01
C ILE A 114 -8.05 0.49 -18.60
N THR A 115 -7.05 1.28 -19.01
CA THR A 115 -5.78 0.83 -19.59
C THR A 115 -4.65 1.77 -19.21
N ALA A 116 -3.40 1.34 -19.40
CA ALA A 116 -2.23 2.21 -19.25
C ALA A 116 -2.18 3.35 -20.30
N ASP A 117 -2.99 3.30 -21.36
CA ASP A 117 -3.03 4.36 -22.38
C ASP A 117 -3.94 5.52 -22.01
N ASN A 118 -4.86 5.33 -21.04
CA ASN A 118 -5.81 6.35 -20.57
C ASN A 118 -5.71 6.65 -19.08
N SER A 119 -4.61 6.24 -18.44
CA SER A 119 -4.29 6.46 -17.04
C SER A 119 -2.80 6.24 -16.78
N TYR A 120 -2.33 6.44 -15.55
CA TYR A 120 -1.03 5.98 -15.11
C TYR A 120 -1.21 4.67 -14.32
N GLU A 121 -0.65 3.58 -14.84
CA GLU A 121 -0.66 2.27 -14.18
C GLU A 121 0.63 2.07 -13.38
N VAL A 122 0.55 2.11 -12.05
CA VAL A 122 1.61 1.67 -11.14
C VAL A 122 1.49 0.15 -11.00
N ASN A 123 2.43 -0.58 -11.60
CA ASN A 123 2.30 -2.01 -11.86
C ASN A 123 2.59 -2.88 -10.62
N ILE A 124 1.87 -4.01 -10.52
CA ILE A 124 2.08 -5.13 -9.60
C ILE A 124 2.12 -6.40 -10.44
N PHE A 125 3.27 -6.73 -11.01
CA PHE A 125 3.43 -7.89 -11.88
C PHE A 125 4.91 -8.32 -11.92
N ASP A 126 5.30 -9.23 -11.02
CA ASP A 126 6.69 -9.69 -10.89
C ASP A 126 7.17 -10.49 -12.11
N LYS A 127 6.26 -11.25 -12.76
CA LYS A 127 6.56 -12.08 -13.95
C LYS A 127 6.27 -11.38 -15.28
N ARG A 128 6.25 -10.03 -15.31
CA ARG A 128 6.02 -9.30 -16.55
C ARG A 128 7.08 -9.66 -17.60
N PRO A 129 6.69 -9.95 -18.87
CA PRO A 129 7.63 -10.32 -19.93
C PRO A 129 8.73 -9.27 -20.19
N ASP A 130 8.39 -7.97 -20.14
CA ASP A 130 9.40 -6.90 -20.02
C ASP A 130 9.54 -6.51 -18.54
N PRO A 131 10.54 -7.03 -17.82
CA PRO A 131 10.68 -6.82 -16.39
C PRO A 131 10.96 -5.35 -16.04
N SER A 132 11.43 -4.53 -16.99
CA SER A 132 11.63 -3.10 -16.75
C SER A 132 10.32 -2.35 -16.50
N TYR A 133 9.18 -2.92 -16.89
CA TYR A 133 7.85 -2.44 -16.55
C TYR A 133 7.13 -3.34 -15.53
N GLY A 134 7.85 -4.18 -14.80
CA GLY A 134 7.34 -5.00 -13.71
C GLY A 134 6.87 -4.21 -12.50
N THR A 135 6.78 -4.89 -11.35
CA THR A 135 6.36 -4.29 -10.09
C THR A 135 7.17 -3.05 -9.74
N GLY A 136 6.51 -1.93 -9.49
CA GLY A 136 7.14 -0.64 -9.15
C GLY A 136 7.25 0.34 -10.33
N ALA A 137 7.12 -0.11 -11.56
CA ALA A 137 7.13 0.76 -12.74
C ALA A 137 5.82 1.53 -12.92
N ILE A 138 5.87 2.62 -13.70
CA ILE A 138 4.68 3.21 -14.31
C ILE A 138 4.67 2.74 -15.77
N VAL A 139 3.71 1.88 -16.11
CA VAL A 139 3.66 1.22 -17.43
C VAL A 139 3.65 2.24 -18.57
N ASN A 140 4.50 2.02 -19.55
CA ASN A 140 4.74 2.90 -20.71
C ASN A 140 5.28 4.31 -20.39
N ILE A 141 5.52 4.64 -19.12
CA ILE A 141 5.98 5.99 -18.70
C ILE A 141 7.35 5.93 -18.02
N SER A 142 7.50 5.07 -16.97
CA SER A 142 8.75 5.00 -16.21
C SER A 142 9.16 3.55 -15.99
N LYS A 143 10.34 3.20 -16.50
CA LYS A 143 10.97 1.89 -16.27
C LYS A 143 11.68 1.87 -14.93
N ILE A 144 11.82 0.67 -14.37
CA ILE A 144 12.70 0.41 -13.23
C ILE A 144 14.02 -0.19 -13.69
N ALA A 145 15.07 0.08 -12.91
CA ALA A 145 16.40 -0.50 -13.13
C ALA A 145 16.61 -1.72 -12.20
N PRO A 146 17.45 -2.69 -12.62
CA PRO A 146 17.84 -3.79 -11.72
C PRO A 146 18.57 -3.31 -10.45
N PRO A 147 18.40 -4.03 -9.33
CA PRO A 147 17.59 -5.25 -9.17
C PRO A 147 16.09 -4.92 -9.15
N MET A 148 15.29 -5.72 -9.90
CA MET A 148 13.85 -5.54 -9.96
C MET A 148 13.24 -5.87 -8.60
N PRO A 149 12.37 -5.00 -8.03
CA PRO A 149 11.66 -5.31 -6.81
C PRO A 149 10.66 -6.45 -7.04
N LEU A 150 10.50 -7.33 -6.05
CA LEU A 150 9.52 -8.40 -6.06
C LEU A 150 8.51 -8.19 -4.93
N ALA A 151 7.24 -8.34 -5.27
CA ALA A 151 6.12 -8.15 -4.35
C ALA A 151 5.48 -9.46 -3.87
N ALA A 152 5.75 -10.58 -4.53
CA ALA A 152 5.05 -11.83 -4.30
C ALA A 152 5.18 -12.37 -2.87
N ASN A 153 4.08 -12.96 -2.39
CA ASN A 153 3.96 -13.73 -1.14
C ASN A 153 4.22 -12.93 0.16
N LYS A 154 4.10 -11.60 0.11
CA LYS A 154 4.23 -10.72 1.28
C LYS A 154 3.33 -9.50 1.16
N TRP A 155 3.02 -8.88 2.29
CA TRP A 155 2.40 -7.56 2.29
C TRP A 155 3.42 -6.50 1.89
N ASN A 156 2.99 -5.60 1.02
CA ASN A 156 3.76 -4.49 0.50
C ASN A 156 2.97 -3.20 0.66
N THR A 157 3.67 -2.07 0.62
CA THR A 157 3.07 -0.74 0.62
C THR A 157 3.52 0.03 -0.60
N TYR A 158 2.58 0.53 -1.37
CA TYR A 158 2.82 1.61 -2.31
C TYR A 158 2.49 2.95 -1.66
N GLU A 159 3.39 3.91 -1.81
CA GLU A 159 3.12 5.34 -1.67
C GLU A 159 3.26 5.99 -3.04
N ILE A 160 2.17 6.57 -3.54
CA ILE A 160 2.15 7.22 -4.86
C ILE A 160 1.78 8.67 -4.66
N THR A 161 2.62 9.58 -5.14
CA THR A 161 2.36 11.02 -5.15
C THR A 161 2.19 11.49 -6.59
N ALA A 162 1.08 12.17 -6.84
CA ALA A 162 0.81 12.86 -8.10
C ALA A 162 0.56 14.34 -7.79
N LYS A 163 1.46 15.23 -8.23
CA LYS A 163 1.35 16.67 -8.00
C LYS A 163 1.75 17.45 -9.24
N GLY A 164 0.81 18.13 -9.86
CA GLY A 164 1.01 18.71 -11.19
C GLY A 164 1.39 17.63 -12.20
N ASP A 165 2.54 17.77 -12.83
CA ASP A 165 3.15 16.81 -13.76
C ASP A 165 4.10 15.81 -13.08
N GLN A 166 4.41 16.00 -11.79
CA GLN A 166 5.32 15.12 -11.06
C GLN A 166 4.59 13.88 -10.54
N LEU A 167 5.14 12.71 -10.87
CA LEU A 167 4.71 11.40 -10.41
C LEU A 167 5.85 10.72 -9.67
N THR A 168 5.63 10.38 -8.40
CA THR A 168 6.61 9.64 -7.58
C THR A 168 5.96 8.37 -7.05
N VAL A 169 6.63 7.24 -7.20
CA VAL A 169 6.20 5.94 -6.68
C VAL A 169 7.25 5.41 -5.74
N MET A 170 6.82 5.01 -4.56
CA MET A 170 7.65 4.29 -3.59
C MET A 170 7.01 2.92 -3.31
N LEU A 171 7.82 1.87 -3.37
CA LEU A 171 7.46 0.52 -2.96
C LEU A 171 8.30 0.15 -1.73
N ASN A 172 7.65 -0.10 -0.60
CA ASN A 172 8.31 -0.47 0.66
C ASN A 172 9.48 0.50 0.98
N ASP A 173 9.22 1.80 0.97
CA ASP A 173 10.17 2.90 1.24
C ASP A 173 11.26 3.14 0.18
N VAL A 174 11.25 2.38 -0.90
CA VAL A 174 12.20 2.55 -2.00
C VAL A 174 11.52 3.27 -3.15
N VAL A 175 12.09 4.39 -3.61
CA VAL A 175 11.61 5.09 -4.82
C VAL A 175 11.86 4.20 -6.03
N THR A 176 10.79 3.83 -6.73
CA THR A 176 10.84 3.00 -7.94
C THR A 176 10.56 3.81 -9.20
N ALA A 177 9.85 4.91 -9.10
CA ALA A 177 9.66 5.86 -10.19
C ALA A 177 9.63 7.29 -9.65
N ASP A 178 10.26 8.20 -10.38
CA ASP A 178 10.23 9.64 -10.14
C ASP A 178 10.34 10.35 -11.49
N VAL A 179 9.20 10.79 -12.04
CA VAL A 179 9.12 11.21 -13.45
C VAL A 179 8.12 12.35 -13.61
N LYS A 180 8.32 13.18 -14.63
CA LYS A 180 7.37 14.20 -15.07
C LYS A 180 6.60 13.72 -16.29
N ASP A 181 5.28 13.71 -16.17
CA ASP A 181 4.36 13.44 -17.25
C ASP A 181 3.03 14.18 -17.02
N ALA A 182 2.56 14.93 -18.01
CA ALA A 182 1.35 15.77 -17.94
C ALA A 182 0.17 15.17 -18.71
N LYS A 183 0.26 13.91 -19.18
CA LYS A 183 -0.75 13.30 -20.06
C LYS A 183 -2.14 13.25 -19.40
N PHE A 184 -2.19 12.91 -18.09
CA PHE A 184 -3.44 12.81 -17.35
C PHE A 184 -3.41 13.76 -16.15
N ALA A 185 -4.36 14.70 -16.09
CA ALA A 185 -4.38 15.74 -15.07
C ALA A 185 -5.15 15.33 -13.80
N SER A 186 -6.21 14.55 -13.94
CA SER A 186 -7.08 14.13 -12.83
C SER A 186 -7.95 12.95 -13.25
N GLY A 187 -8.51 12.24 -12.28
CA GLY A 187 -9.44 11.14 -12.51
C GLY A 187 -9.58 10.26 -11.28
N PRO A 188 -10.45 9.24 -11.34
CA PRO A 188 -10.55 8.22 -10.30
C PRO A 188 -9.26 7.42 -10.15
N ILE A 189 -9.21 6.67 -9.03
CA ILE A 189 -8.22 5.64 -8.75
C ILE A 189 -8.85 4.28 -9.05
N ALA A 190 -8.09 3.33 -9.60
CA ALA A 190 -8.55 1.96 -9.72
C ALA A 190 -7.53 0.95 -9.18
N LEU A 191 -8.04 -0.09 -8.52
CA LEU A 191 -7.29 -1.25 -8.08
C LEU A 191 -7.66 -2.41 -9.00
N GLN A 192 -6.65 -3.06 -9.61
CA GLN A 192 -6.85 -4.08 -10.65
C GLN A 192 -6.75 -5.50 -10.08
N SER A 193 -7.50 -6.42 -10.70
CA SER A 193 -7.25 -7.87 -10.73
C SER A 193 -7.27 -8.32 -12.19
N ALA A 194 -6.18 -8.92 -12.68
CA ALA A 194 -6.05 -9.39 -14.06
C ALA A 194 -5.39 -10.79 -14.14
N GLY A 195 -5.15 -11.45 -13.01
CA GLY A 195 -4.60 -12.80 -12.91
C GLY A 195 -3.94 -13.01 -11.55
N GLY A 196 -3.83 -14.28 -11.12
CA GLY A 196 -3.34 -14.65 -9.80
C GLY A 196 -4.21 -14.14 -8.65
N VAL A 197 -3.70 -14.19 -7.43
CA VAL A 197 -4.38 -13.69 -6.23
C VAL A 197 -3.83 -12.32 -5.86
N ILE A 198 -4.72 -11.35 -5.77
CA ILE A 198 -4.42 -10.01 -5.26
C ILE A 198 -5.30 -9.69 -4.07
N LYS A 199 -4.70 -9.06 -3.05
CA LYS A 199 -5.40 -8.54 -1.87
C LYS A 199 -5.01 -7.11 -1.64
N PHE A 200 -5.98 -6.27 -1.30
CA PHE A 200 -5.75 -4.91 -0.85
C PHE A 200 -6.33 -4.75 0.55
N ARG A 201 -5.60 -4.06 1.42
CA ARG A 201 -6.08 -3.60 2.71
C ARG A 201 -5.55 -2.20 2.94
N ARG A 202 -6.29 -1.37 3.73
CA ARG A 202 -5.82 -0.03 4.09
C ARG A 202 -5.41 0.81 2.88
N VAL A 203 -6.39 1.47 2.31
CA VAL A 203 -6.17 2.46 1.26
C VAL A 203 -6.50 3.83 1.80
N TRP A 204 -5.50 4.72 1.85
CA TRP A 204 -5.66 6.10 2.31
C TRP A 204 -5.21 7.06 1.22
N ILE A 205 -5.93 8.18 1.09
CA ILE A 205 -5.58 9.24 0.16
C ILE A 205 -5.56 10.60 0.86
N LYS A 206 -4.60 11.42 0.51
CA LYS A 206 -4.47 12.81 0.96
C LYS A 206 -4.49 13.71 -0.25
N PRO A 207 -5.57 14.48 -0.51
CA PRO A 207 -5.57 15.56 -1.49
C PRO A 207 -4.51 16.62 -1.12
N LEU A 208 -3.81 17.15 -2.13
CA LEU A 208 -2.73 18.13 -1.98
C LEU A 208 -3.14 19.50 -2.50
#